data_7959cc3fbe53e7ca8f22fdcc2a04977f
#
_entry.id   7959cc3fbe53e7ca8f22fdcc2a04977f
#
_cell.length_a   1.000
_cell.length_b   1.000
_cell.length_c   1.000
_cell.angle_alpha   90.00
_cell.angle_beta   90.00
_cell.angle_gamma   90.00
#
_symmetry.space_group_name_H-M   'P 1'
#
loop_
_entity.id
_entity.type
_entity.pdbx_description
1 polymer ?
#
loop_
_entity_poly.entity_id
_entity_poly.type
_entity_poly.pdbx_seq_one_letter_code
_entity_poly.pdbx_strand_id
1 'polypeptide(L)'
;MFGVSIGYGVGMNPETLTKPTGRIHAVDALRGFAMVWMTAFHFCFDLNQFGHIQQDFYRDPFWTWQRSLIVGLFVLCAGLGQALAQAQGQSWPRFWRRWLQVLGCALLVTLASRVMFAQSFIYFGVLHALALMLLVARLTAHWGAYLWLCGALVLGLKAASADLLAWGPLADHADLFNSPLLNWLGLITRKPITQDYVPLLPWLGVMWWGMAAGQWLIARGRLLPSAPPPSISGWLATLGRWSLSYYMLHQPLLIGALMALAWATA
;
A
#
# COMPACT_ATOMS: atom_id res chain seq x y z
N MET A 1 -46.17 -52.46 15.56
CA MET A 1 -45.09 -52.30 14.59
C MET A 1 -44.99 -50.79 14.33
N PHE A 2 -44.15 -50.06 15.10
CA PHE A 2 -43.97 -48.62 15.01
C PHE A 2 -42.68 -48.34 14.25
N GLY A 3 -42.82 -47.74 13.09
CA GLY A 3 -41.67 -47.31 12.29
C GLY A 3 -41.28 -45.88 12.67
N VAL A 4 -40.10 -45.70 13.27
CA VAL A 4 -39.50 -44.40 13.55
C VAL A 4 -38.77 -43.94 12.32
N SER A 5 -39.27 -42.85 11.69
CA SER A 5 -38.58 -42.20 10.57
C SER A 5 -37.58 -41.17 11.16
N ILE A 6 -36.30 -41.45 11.02
CA ILE A 6 -35.22 -40.50 11.38
C ILE A 6 -35.06 -39.55 10.20
N GLY A 7 -35.49 -38.29 10.42
CA GLY A 7 -35.26 -37.19 9.48
C GLY A 7 -33.77 -36.85 9.43
N TYR A 8 -33.10 -37.12 8.31
CA TYR A 8 -31.74 -36.68 8.03
C TYR A 8 -31.70 -35.18 7.74
N GLY A 9 -30.72 -34.56 8.36
CA GLY A 9 -30.48 -33.15 8.46
C GLY A 9 -30.46 -32.37 7.14
N VAL A 10 -30.85 -31.13 7.30
CA VAL A 10 -30.77 -30.04 6.31
C VAL A 10 -29.33 -29.94 5.77
N GLY A 11 -29.13 -30.48 4.58
CA GLY A 11 -27.90 -30.26 3.83
C GLY A 11 -27.75 -28.78 3.52
N MET A 12 -26.81 -28.12 4.17
CA MET A 12 -26.38 -26.78 3.76
C MET A 12 -25.80 -26.89 2.35
N ASN A 13 -26.52 -26.33 1.40
CA ASN A 13 -26.12 -26.25 0.00
C ASN A 13 -24.87 -25.35 -0.10
N PRO A 14 -23.70 -25.85 -0.55
CA PRO A 14 -22.47 -25.04 -0.64
C PRO A 14 -22.54 -23.90 -1.66
N GLU A 15 -23.59 -23.82 -2.46
CA GLU A 15 -23.76 -22.83 -3.53
C GLU A 15 -24.32 -21.46 -3.09
N THR A 16 -24.68 -21.26 -1.82
CA THR A 16 -25.24 -20.00 -1.35
C THR A 16 -24.23 -19.05 -0.67
N LEU A 17 -22.95 -19.22 -0.91
CA LEU A 17 -22.00 -18.13 -0.60
C LEU A 17 -22.22 -17.01 -1.62
N THR A 18 -23.21 -16.15 -1.34
CA THR A 18 -23.49 -14.95 -2.13
C THR A 18 -22.17 -14.15 -2.26
N LYS A 19 -21.71 -13.99 -3.50
CA LYS A 19 -20.56 -13.12 -3.79
C LYS A 19 -20.80 -11.78 -3.09
N PRO A 20 -19.83 -11.25 -2.35
CA PRO A 20 -20.00 -9.98 -1.66
C PRO A 20 -20.21 -8.86 -2.71
N THR A 21 -21.47 -8.53 -2.97
CA THR A 21 -21.86 -7.43 -3.86
C THR A 21 -21.99 -6.18 -3.00
N GLY A 22 -21.00 -5.28 -3.07
CA GLY A 22 -21.02 -4.04 -2.32
C GLY A 22 -19.65 -3.61 -1.81
N ARG A 23 -19.60 -2.43 -1.24
CA ARG A 23 -18.38 -1.85 -0.66
C ARG A 23 -18.18 -2.30 0.79
N ILE A 24 -16.94 -2.51 1.14
CA ILE A 24 -16.52 -2.83 2.52
C ILE A 24 -15.99 -1.54 3.16
N HIS A 25 -16.86 -0.85 3.89
CA HIS A 25 -16.53 0.44 4.53
C HIS A 25 -15.37 0.36 5.51
N ALA A 26 -15.17 -0.79 6.18
CA ALA A 26 -14.05 -0.98 7.09
C ALA A 26 -12.68 -0.87 6.38
N VAL A 27 -12.54 -1.43 5.17
CA VAL A 27 -11.30 -1.33 4.38
C VAL A 27 -11.10 0.09 3.86
N ASP A 28 -12.18 0.76 3.44
CA ASP A 28 -12.10 2.16 3.03
C ASP A 28 -11.76 3.07 4.23
N ALA A 29 -12.34 2.83 5.43
CA ALA A 29 -12.01 3.59 6.64
C ALA A 29 -10.56 3.39 7.08
N LEU A 30 -10.04 2.17 7.01
CA LEU A 30 -8.64 1.87 7.31
C LEU A 30 -7.69 2.62 6.36
N ARG A 31 -8.05 2.68 5.07
CA ARG A 31 -7.30 3.46 4.08
C ARG A 31 -7.38 4.95 4.35
N GLY A 32 -8.57 5.46 4.75
CA GLY A 32 -8.77 6.84 5.16
C GLY A 32 -7.95 7.22 6.39
N PHE A 33 -7.87 6.34 7.38
CA PHE A 33 -6.99 6.52 8.54
C PHE A 33 -5.51 6.63 8.10
N ALA A 34 -5.05 5.75 7.20
CA ALA A 34 -3.70 5.84 6.66
C ALA A 34 -3.45 7.18 5.94
N MET A 35 -4.47 7.75 5.24
CA MET A 35 -4.38 9.06 4.62
C MET A 35 -4.19 10.18 5.64
N VAL A 36 -4.96 10.20 6.72
CA VAL A 36 -4.84 11.19 7.79
C VAL A 36 -3.47 11.10 8.44
N TRP A 37 -3.03 9.89 8.77
CA TRP A 37 -1.71 9.67 9.37
C TRP A 37 -0.57 10.11 8.45
N MET A 38 -0.65 9.79 7.17
CA MET A 38 0.30 10.25 6.16
C MET A 38 0.34 11.78 6.09
N THR A 39 -0.82 12.45 6.12
CA THR A 39 -0.89 13.90 6.07
C THR A 39 -0.25 14.53 7.30
N ALA A 40 -0.51 14.01 8.49
CA ALA A 40 0.13 14.48 9.72
C ALA A 40 1.66 14.29 9.67
N PHE A 41 2.14 13.15 9.17
CA PHE A 41 3.57 12.91 8.98
C PHE A 41 4.19 13.90 8.00
N HIS A 42 3.57 14.11 6.84
CA HIS A 42 4.08 15.05 5.83
C HIS A 42 4.02 16.50 6.31
N PHE A 43 2.99 16.89 7.05
CA PHE A 43 2.92 18.21 7.66
C PHE A 43 4.10 18.47 8.61
N CYS A 44 4.42 17.52 9.50
CA CYS A 44 5.60 17.62 10.36
C CYS A 44 6.91 17.66 9.53
N PHE A 45 7.01 16.82 8.49
CA PHE A 45 8.16 16.81 7.59
C PHE A 45 8.35 18.16 6.89
N ASP A 46 7.27 18.75 6.38
CA ASP A 46 7.30 20.06 5.72
C ASP A 46 7.64 21.18 6.70
N LEU A 47 7.09 21.17 7.93
CA LEU A 47 7.49 22.11 8.99
C LEU A 47 9.00 22.04 9.27
N ASN A 48 9.58 20.84 9.25
CA ASN A 48 11.02 20.65 9.39
C ASN A 48 11.80 21.22 8.20
N GLN A 49 11.30 21.02 6.98
CA GLN A 49 11.91 21.52 5.76
C GLN A 49 11.89 23.06 5.70
N PHE A 50 10.82 23.68 6.22
CA PHE A 50 10.70 25.14 6.32
C PHE A 50 11.39 25.73 7.57
N GLY A 51 12.06 24.91 8.40
CA GLY A 51 12.84 25.37 9.56
C GLY A 51 12.02 25.68 10.81
N HIS A 52 10.71 25.37 10.83
CA HIS A 52 9.86 25.59 12.01
C HIS A 52 10.10 24.58 13.13
N ILE A 53 10.59 23.39 12.82
CA ILE A 53 11.02 22.36 13.77
C ILE A 53 12.38 21.80 13.32
N GLN A 54 13.10 21.15 14.26
CA GLN A 54 14.40 20.51 13.98
C GLN A 54 14.35 19.06 14.41
N GLN A 55 14.08 18.17 13.46
CA GLN A 55 13.94 16.73 13.67
C GLN A 55 14.70 15.94 12.60
N ASP A 56 15.29 14.80 12.96
CA ASP A 56 15.92 13.90 11.99
C ASP A 56 14.93 12.86 11.46
N PHE A 57 14.17 13.20 10.43
CA PHE A 57 13.20 12.32 9.79
C PHE A 57 13.81 11.09 9.13
N TYR A 58 15.13 11.05 8.97
CA TYR A 58 15.81 9.97 8.26
C TYR A 58 16.46 8.96 9.18
N ARG A 59 16.88 9.35 10.39
CA ARG A 59 17.63 8.50 11.34
C ARG A 59 16.86 8.24 12.63
N ASP A 60 16.04 9.19 13.09
CA ASP A 60 15.26 8.99 14.31
C ASP A 60 14.28 7.80 14.14
N PRO A 61 14.33 6.79 15.03
CA PRO A 61 13.44 5.63 14.99
C PRO A 61 11.96 6.02 15.00
N PHE A 62 11.54 7.05 15.72
CA PHE A 62 10.15 7.50 15.78
C PHE A 62 9.62 7.84 14.37
N TRP A 63 10.35 8.63 13.58
CA TRP A 63 9.94 9.03 12.24
C TRP A 63 10.08 7.91 11.21
N THR A 64 11.15 7.12 11.30
CA THR A 64 11.38 6.01 10.37
C THR A 64 10.36 4.88 10.55
N TRP A 65 9.95 4.59 11.78
CA TRP A 65 8.87 3.64 12.07
C TRP A 65 7.52 4.14 11.57
N GLN A 66 7.15 5.40 11.84
CA GLN A 66 5.90 5.95 11.35
C GLN A 66 5.78 5.87 9.82
N ARG A 67 6.83 6.30 9.10
CA ARG A 67 6.87 6.20 7.64
C ARG A 67 6.64 4.76 7.17
N SER A 68 7.32 3.80 7.79
CA SER A 68 7.20 2.38 7.45
C SER A 68 5.80 1.84 7.73
N LEU A 69 5.19 2.21 8.87
CA LEU A 69 3.83 1.79 9.23
C LEU A 69 2.79 2.40 8.28
N ILE A 70 2.92 3.66 7.90
CA ILE A 70 2.03 4.33 6.95
C ILE A 70 2.08 3.61 5.59
N VAL A 71 3.28 3.39 5.04
CA VAL A 71 3.43 2.65 3.77
C VAL A 71 2.90 1.23 3.89
N GLY A 72 3.23 0.52 4.99
CA GLY A 72 2.74 -0.82 5.27
C GLY A 72 1.22 -0.90 5.28
N LEU A 73 0.57 0.04 5.95
CA LEU A 73 -0.90 0.09 6.02
C LEU A 73 -1.53 0.36 4.64
N PHE A 74 -0.95 1.27 3.84
CA PHE A 74 -1.40 1.51 2.47
C PHE A 74 -1.32 0.27 1.60
N VAL A 75 -0.17 -0.40 1.62
CA VAL A 75 0.09 -1.59 0.82
C VAL A 75 -0.78 -2.76 1.28
N LEU A 76 -0.95 -2.93 2.59
CA LEU A 76 -1.88 -3.92 3.17
C LEU A 76 -3.32 -3.68 2.69
N CYS A 77 -3.80 -2.43 2.76
CA CYS A 77 -5.12 -2.05 2.25
C CYS A 77 -5.27 -2.29 0.74
N ALA A 78 -4.19 -2.10 -0.03
CA ALA A 78 -4.20 -2.41 -1.47
C ALA A 78 -4.33 -3.93 -1.71
N GLY A 79 -3.63 -4.76 -0.92
CA GLY A 79 -3.76 -6.22 -0.94
C GLY A 79 -5.18 -6.69 -0.59
N LEU A 80 -5.76 -6.17 0.50
CA LEU A 80 -7.17 -6.40 0.87
C LEU A 80 -8.11 -6.02 -0.28
N GLY A 81 -7.86 -4.87 -0.93
CA GLY A 81 -8.63 -4.40 -2.07
C GLY A 81 -8.55 -5.34 -3.29
N GLN A 82 -7.38 -5.96 -3.54
CA GLN A 82 -7.22 -6.95 -4.61
C GLN A 82 -7.99 -8.25 -4.30
N ALA A 83 -7.99 -8.72 -3.06
CA ALA A 83 -8.80 -9.88 -2.65
C ALA A 83 -10.30 -9.63 -2.86
N LEU A 84 -10.79 -8.44 -2.48
CA LEU A 84 -12.18 -8.04 -2.70
C LEU A 84 -12.52 -7.94 -4.20
N ALA A 85 -11.64 -7.32 -4.99
CA ALA A 85 -11.82 -7.20 -6.43
C ALA A 85 -11.90 -8.56 -7.12
N GLN A 86 -11.06 -9.53 -6.69
CA GLN A 86 -11.09 -10.90 -7.16
C GLN A 86 -12.41 -11.59 -6.78
N ALA A 87 -12.82 -11.51 -5.52
CA ALA A 87 -14.06 -12.13 -5.04
C ALA A 87 -15.31 -11.57 -5.75
N GLN A 88 -15.29 -10.29 -6.12
CA GLN A 88 -16.35 -9.64 -6.89
C GLN A 88 -16.27 -9.90 -8.40
N GLY A 89 -15.30 -10.69 -8.87
CA GLY A 89 -15.15 -11.00 -10.29
C GLY A 89 -14.75 -9.80 -11.15
N GLN A 90 -13.86 -8.94 -10.67
CA GLN A 90 -13.38 -7.78 -11.43
C GLN A 90 -12.79 -8.21 -12.77
N SER A 91 -13.33 -7.68 -13.87
CA SER A 91 -12.83 -7.93 -15.22
C SER A 91 -11.47 -7.25 -15.48
N TRP A 92 -10.70 -7.80 -16.43
CA TRP A 92 -9.41 -7.22 -16.84
C TRP A 92 -9.50 -5.78 -17.36
N PRO A 93 -10.49 -5.39 -18.19
CA PRO A 93 -10.65 -3.99 -18.62
C PRO A 93 -10.85 -3.02 -17.46
N ARG A 94 -11.62 -3.43 -16.42
CA ARG A 94 -11.82 -2.61 -15.21
C ARG A 94 -10.54 -2.52 -14.37
N PHE A 95 -9.75 -3.61 -14.30
CA PHE A 95 -8.43 -3.60 -13.66
C PHE A 95 -7.49 -2.64 -14.37
N TRP A 96 -7.33 -2.75 -15.70
CA TRP A 96 -6.42 -1.92 -16.48
C TRP A 96 -6.76 -0.43 -16.40
N ARG A 97 -8.06 -0.07 -16.44
CA ARG A 97 -8.46 1.34 -16.25
C ARG A 97 -7.95 1.90 -14.92
N ARG A 98 -8.10 1.15 -13.82
CA ARG A 98 -7.65 1.59 -12.51
C ARG A 98 -6.13 1.57 -12.39
N TRP A 99 -5.49 0.59 -12.94
CA TRP A 99 -4.05 0.47 -12.98
C TRP A 99 -3.39 1.63 -13.74
N LEU A 100 -3.92 1.99 -14.92
CA LEU A 100 -3.47 3.14 -15.70
C LEU A 100 -3.64 4.47 -14.96
N GLN A 101 -4.68 4.62 -14.13
CA GLN A 101 -4.82 5.79 -13.26
C GLN A 101 -3.67 5.88 -12.24
N VAL A 102 -3.32 4.76 -11.59
CA VAL A 102 -2.21 4.72 -10.64
C VAL A 102 -0.88 5.00 -11.35
N LEU A 103 -0.63 4.35 -12.48
CA LEU A 103 0.59 4.57 -13.27
C LEU A 103 0.67 6.01 -13.78
N GLY A 104 -0.41 6.57 -14.30
CA GLY A 104 -0.46 7.98 -14.74
C GLY A 104 -0.13 8.96 -13.61
N CYS A 105 -0.69 8.73 -12.41
CA CYS A 105 -0.33 9.53 -11.23
C CYS A 105 1.15 9.34 -10.84
N ALA A 106 1.70 8.13 -10.93
CA ALA A 106 3.12 7.88 -10.66
C ALA A 106 4.01 8.69 -11.61
N LEU A 107 3.72 8.67 -12.92
CA LEU A 107 4.45 9.43 -13.93
C LEU A 107 4.32 10.95 -13.71
N LEU A 108 3.13 11.43 -13.34
CA LEU A 108 2.94 12.85 -12.98
C LEU A 108 3.79 13.26 -11.78
N VAL A 109 3.90 12.42 -10.74
CA VAL A 109 4.79 12.66 -9.59
C VAL A 109 6.24 12.70 -10.03
N THR A 110 6.69 11.80 -10.92
CA THR A 110 8.05 11.85 -11.48
C THR A 110 8.30 13.17 -12.22
N LEU A 111 7.41 13.57 -13.11
CA LEU A 111 7.56 14.80 -13.88
C LEU A 111 7.58 16.03 -12.97
N ALA A 112 6.63 16.14 -12.04
CA ALA A 112 6.56 17.25 -11.10
C ALA A 112 7.81 17.33 -10.20
N SER A 113 8.23 16.19 -9.63
CA SER A 113 9.41 16.14 -8.77
C SER A 113 10.72 16.40 -9.56
N ARG A 114 10.78 16.04 -10.84
CA ARG A 114 11.93 16.35 -11.71
C ARG A 114 12.10 17.85 -11.90
N VAL A 115 10.99 18.59 -11.99
CA VAL A 115 11.02 20.06 -12.10
C VAL A 115 11.38 20.71 -10.78
N MET A 116 10.81 20.22 -9.67
CA MET A 116 11.00 20.83 -8.35
C MET A 116 12.32 20.43 -7.67
N PHE A 117 12.77 19.19 -7.85
CA PHE A 117 13.88 18.57 -7.13
C PHE A 117 14.79 17.79 -8.09
N ALA A 118 15.38 18.47 -9.06
CA ALA A 118 16.14 17.84 -10.17
C ALA A 118 17.22 16.83 -9.73
N GLN A 119 17.86 17.06 -8.55
CA GLN A 119 18.93 16.22 -8.02
C GLN A 119 18.42 15.02 -7.19
N SER A 120 17.16 15.07 -6.75
CA SER A 120 16.55 14.05 -5.87
C SER A 120 15.11 13.72 -6.28
N PHE A 121 14.81 13.80 -7.58
CA PHE A 121 13.47 13.53 -8.09
C PHE A 121 13.00 12.09 -7.80
N ILE A 122 11.70 11.90 -7.81
CA ILE A 122 11.06 10.63 -7.53
C ILE A 122 11.01 9.80 -8.81
N TYR A 123 11.91 8.83 -8.97
CA TYR A 123 11.88 7.91 -10.10
C TYR A 123 11.20 6.59 -9.75
N PHE A 124 11.20 6.18 -8.46
CA PHE A 124 10.52 4.98 -7.97
C PHE A 124 10.00 5.19 -6.55
N GLY A 125 8.88 5.91 -6.41
CA GLY A 125 8.17 6.14 -5.15
C GLY A 125 7.01 5.17 -4.95
N VAL A 126 6.17 5.47 -3.94
CA VAL A 126 5.07 4.60 -3.50
C VAL A 126 4.07 4.27 -4.63
N LEU A 127 3.73 5.21 -5.51
CA LEU A 127 2.78 4.95 -6.62
C LEU A 127 3.38 4.05 -7.70
N HIS A 128 4.70 4.16 -7.98
CA HIS A 128 5.41 3.26 -8.91
C HIS A 128 5.42 1.84 -8.38
N ALA A 129 5.84 1.69 -7.10
CA ALA A 129 5.82 0.40 -6.43
C ALA A 129 4.40 -0.19 -6.40
N LEU A 130 3.40 0.63 -6.09
CA LEU A 130 2.00 0.21 -6.04
C LEU A 130 1.51 -0.27 -7.43
N ALA A 131 1.83 0.44 -8.52
CA ALA A 131 1.48 0.02 -9.86
C ALA A 131 2.06 -1.37 -10.19
N LEU A 132 3.35 -1.58 -9.91
CA LEU A 132 4.00 -2.88 -10.13
C LEU A 132 3.42 -3.97 -9.22
N MET A 133 3.28 -3.70 -7.93
CA MET A 133 2.74 -4.66 -6.96
C MET A 133 1.29 -5.04 -7.25
N LEU A 134 0.44 -4.10 -7.71
CA LEU A 134 -0.94 -4.39 -8.12
C LEU A 134 -1.00 -5.39 -9.28
N LEU A 135 -0.10 -5.24 -10.26
CA LEU A 135 -0.01 -6.18 -11.39
C LEU A 135 0.40 -7.57 -10.90
N VAL A 136 1.47 -7.66 -10.10
CA VAL A 136 1.94 -8.91 -9.50
C VAL A 136 0.84 -9.54 -8.65
N ALA A 137 0.18 -8.78 -7.77
CA ALA A 137 -0.92 -9.27 -6.93
C ALA A 137 -2.09 -9.79 -7.78
N ARG A 138 -2.43 -9.12 -8.89
CA ARG A 138 -3.48 -9.58 -9.80
C ARG A 138 -3.14 -10.90 -10.47
N LEU A 139 -1.90 -11.10 -10.90
CA LEU A 139 -1.43 -12.33 -11.53
C LEU A 139 -1.35 -13.51 -10.53
N THR A 140 -0.98 -13.22 -9.27
CA THR A 140 -0.81 -14.22 -8.21
C THR A 140 -2.06 -14.42 -7.36
N ALA A 141 -3.17 -13.76 -7.71
CA ALA A 141 -4.42 -13.77 -6.93
C ALA A 141 -4.98 -15.19 -6.65
N HIS A 142 -4.70 -16.14 -7.54
CA HIS A 142 -5.14 -17.54 -7.45
C HIS A 142 -4.28 -18.40 -6.52
N TRP A 143 -3.16 -17.88 -5.98
CA TRP A 143 -2.26 -18.67 -5.13
C TRP A 143 -2.83 -18.98 -3.73
N GLY A 144 -3.91 -18.29 -3.30
CA GLY A 144 -4.60 -18.58 -2.05
C GLY A 144 -3.68 -18.54 -0.83
N ALA A 145 -3.64 -19.63 -0.06
CA ALA A 145 -2.82 -19.69 1.16
C ALA A 145 -1.31 -19.57 0.93
N TYR A 146 -0.81 -19.89 -0.27
CA TYR A 146 0.61 -19.73 -0.60
C TYR A 146 1.08 -18.26 -0.52
N LEU A 147 0.16 -17.30 -0.63
CA LEU A 147 0.50 -15.87 -0.47
C LEU A 147 1.07 -15.55 0.92
N TRP A 148 0.68 -16.29 1.97
CA TRP A 148 1.28 -16.15 3.31
C TRP A 148 2.77 -16.52 3.30
N LEU A 149 3.09 -17.67 2.68
CA LEU A 149 4.46 -18.17 2.57
C LEU A 149 5.30 -17.25 1.67
N CYS A 150 4.79 -16.88 0.51
CA CYS A 150 5.49 -15.98 -0.42
C CYS A 150 5.76 -14.62 0.24
N GLY A 151 4.79 -14.07 0.98
CA GLY A 151 4.97 -12.85 1.75
C GLY A 151 6.06 -12.98 2.80
N ALA A 152 6.06 -14.07 3.57
CA ALA A 152 7.10 -14.34 4.57
C ALA A 152 8.50 -14.50 3.94
N LEU A 153 8.60 -15.19 2.80
CA LEU A 153 9.86 -15.36 2.08
C LEU A 153 10.42 -14.01 1.59
N VAL A 154 9.57 -13.15 1.05
CA VAL A 154 9.97 -11.80 0.61
C VAL A 154 10.44 -10.93 1.77
N LEU A 155 9.75 -10.97 2.91
CA LEU A 155 10.16 -10.26 4.11
C LEU A 155 11.48 -10.81 4.67
N GLY A 156 11.65 -12.13 4.70
CA GLY A 156 12.88 -12.80 5.10
C GLY A 156 14.06 -12.46 4.16
N LEU A 157 13.83 -12.47 2.85
CA LEU A 157 14.84 -12.06 1.87
C LEU A 157 15.29 -10.61 2.09
N LYS A 158 14.33 -9.70 2.38
CA LYS A 158 14.69 -8.31 2.70
C LYS A 158 15.47 -8.22 4.01
N ALA A 159 15.10 -8.97 5.03
CA ALA A 159 15.86 -9.01 6.29
C ALA A 159 17.30 -9.49 6.09
N ALA A 160 17.49 -10.51 5.25
CA ALA A 160 18.81 -11.06 4.94
C ALA A 160 19.60 -10.26 3.88
N SER A 161 18.98 -9.28 3.23
CA SER A 161 19.57 -8.62 2.04
C SER A 161 20.86 -7.86 2.33
N ALA A 162 21.00 -7.28 3.52
CA ALA A 162 22.22 -6.57 3.91
C ALA A 162 23.42 -7.53 3.99
N ASP A 163 23.22 -8.70 4.62
CA ASP A 163 24.26 -9.71 4.77
C ASP A 163 24.60 -10.38 3.43
N LEU A 164 23.57 -10.68 2.61
CA LEU A 164 23.77 -11.26 1.27
C LEU A 164 24.59 -10.36 0.34
N LEU A 165 24.41 -9.03 0.46
CA LEU A 165 25.12 -8.04 -0.35
C LEU A 165 26.45 -7.59 0.26
N ALA A 166 26.65 -7.76 1.59
CA ALA A 166 27.89 -7.40 2.25
C ALA A 166 28.91 -8.55 2.26
N TRP A 167 28.46 -9.77 2.53
CA TRP A 167 29.31 -10.93 2.81
C TRP A 167 28.89 -12.20 2.06
N GLY A 168 27.70 -12.17 1.42
CA GLY A 168 27.11 -13.33 0.78
C GLY A 168 27.43 -13.44 -0.70
N PRO A 169 26.72 -14.35 -1.41
CA PRO A 169 26.97 -14.64 -2.82
C PRO A 169 26.67 -13.47 -3.78
N LEU A 170 26.05 -12.41 -3.29
CA LEU A 170 25.72 -11.21 -4.08
C LEU A 170 26.66 -10.03 -3.81
N ALA A 171 27.73 -10.21 -3.01
CA ALA A 171 28.63 -9.12 -2.64
C ALA A 171 29.28 -8.45 -3.86
N ASP A 172 29.74 -9.23 -4.83
CA ASP A 172 30.34 -8.73 -6.07
C ASP A 172 29.38 -7.94 -6.96
N HIS A 173 28.08 -8.04 -6.70
CA HIS A 173 27.01 -7.38 -7.44
C HIS A 173 26.37 -6.22 -6.68
N ALA A 174 26.90 -5.84 -5.51
CA ALA A 174 26.31 -4.83 -4.64
C ALA A 174 26.13 -3.47 -5.36
N ASP A 175 27.09 -3.05 -6.18
CA ASP A 175 26.99 -1.80 -6.94
C ASP A 175 25.87 -1.83 -7.99
N LEU A 176 25.62 -2.96 -8.62
CA LEU A 176 24.50 -3.15 -9.55
C LEU A 176 23.15 -3.01 -8.85
N PHE A 177 22.99 -3.63 -7.65
CA PHE A 177 21.78 -3.52 -6.85
C PHE A 177 21.58 -2.12 -6.25
N ASN A 178 22.65 -1.38 -6.00
CA ASN A 178 22.58 0.02 -5.55
C ASN A 178 22.33 1.00 -6.70
N SER A 179 22.49 0.58 -7.95
CA SER A 179 22.28 1.44 -9.14
C SER A 179 20.79 1.72 -9.37
N PRO A 180 20.42 2.81 -10.07
CA PRO A 180 19.03 3.09 -10.45
C PRO A 180 18.37 1.99 -11.26
N LEU A 181 19.15 1.09 -11.90
CA LEU A 181 18.65 -0.02 -12.69
C LEU A 181 17.96 -1.09 -11.83
N LEU A 182 18.51 -1.41 -10.65
CA LEU A 182 17.99 -2.50 -9.79
C LEU A 182 17.59 -2.08 -8.37
N ASN A 183 17.91 -0.87 -7.92
CA ASN A 183 17.61 -0.48 -6.56
C ASN A 183 16.10 -0.47 -6.25
N TRP A 184 15.23 -0.31 -7.26
CA TRP A 184 13.78 -0.42 -7.11
C TRP A 184 13.31 -1.79 -6.60
N LEU A 185 14.13 -2.84 -6.74
CA LEU A 185 13.86 -4.14 -6.13
C LEU A 185 13.90 -4.08 -4.60
N GLY A 186 14.75 -3.23 -4.01
CA GLY A 186 14.91 -3.09 -2.55
C GLY A 186 16.03 -3.91 -1.95
N LEU A 187 16.82 -4.63 -2.77
CA LEU A 187 18.06 -5.29 -2.38
C LEU A 187 19.19 -4.27 -2.47
N ILE A 188 19.33 -3.44 -1.46
CA ILE A 188 20.30 -2.34 -1.44
C ILE A 188 21.06 -2.29 -0.12
N THR A 189 22.30 -1.82 -0.16
CA THR A 189 23.12 -1.48 1.00
C THR A 189 23.15 0.01 1.29
N ARG A 190 22.86 0.85 0.26
CA ARG A 190 22.82 2.32 0.38
C ARG A 190 21.48 2.85 -0.15
N LYS A 191 20.81 3.68 0.64
CA LYS A 191 19.56 4.30 0.22
C LYS A 191 19.83 5.28 -0.92
N PRO A 192 19.05 5.24 -2.03
CA PRO A 192 19.19 6.20 -3.12
C PRO A 192 18.78 7.61 -2.70
N ILE A 193 19.36 8.62 -3.36
CA ILE A 193 19.02 10.03 -3.15
C ILE A 193 17.76 10.34 -3.96
N THR A 194 16.62 10.36 -3.29
CA THR A 194 15.31 10.68 -3.87
C THR A 194 14.33 11.10 -2.77
N GLN A 195 13.35 11.94 -3.12
CA GLN A 195 12.34 12.45 -2.16
C GLN A 195 11.39 11.35 -1.67
N ASP A 196 11.07 10.36 -2.51
CA ASP A 196 10.27 9.21 -2.13
C ASP A 196 10.92 7.93 -2.68
N TYR A 197 11.06 6.93 -1.82
CA TYR A 197 11.61 5.64 -2.19
C TYR A 197 10.86 4.52 -1.48
N VAL A 198 10.08 3.79 -2.25
CA VAL A 198 9.34 2.61 -1.79
C VAL A 198 9.68 1.45 -2.73
N PRO A 199 10.68 0.63 -2.40
CA PRO A 199 11.09 -0.47 -3.26
C PRO A 199 10.07 -1.61 -3.28
N LEU A 200 10.21 -2.53 -4.22
CA LEU A 200 9.34 -3.70 -4.31
C LEU A 200 9.43 -4.57 -3.05
N LEU A 201 10.65 -4.85 -2.57
CA LEU A 201 10.90 -5.60 -1.34
C LEU A 201 11.16 -4.62 -0.19
N PRO A 202 10.51 -4.73 0.95
CA PRO A 202 9.65 -5.84 1.42
C PRO A 202 8.15 -5.69 1.08
N TRP A 203 7.74 -4.60 0.45
CA TRP A 203 6.35 -4.17 0.37
C TRP A 203 5.43 -5.13 -0.41
N LEU A 204 5.97 -5.84 -1.40
CA LEU A 204 5.23 -6.91 -2.08
C LEU A 204 4.80 -8.02 -1.10
N GLY A 205 5.66 -8.35 -0.13
CA GLY A 205 5.32 -9.31 0.92
C GLY A 205 4.14 -8.85 1.77
N VAL A 206 4.12 -7.56 2.14
CA VAL A 206 3.01 -6.94 2.89
C VAL A 206 1.72 -6.92 2.04
N MET A 207 1.82 -6.64 0.74
CA MET A 207 0.67 -6.70 -0.17
C MET A 207 0.09 -8.11 -0.27
N TRP A 208 0.93 -9.13 -0.42
CA TRP A 208 0.50 -10.53 -0.44
C TRP A 208 -0.14 -10.95 0.88
N TRP A 209 0.38 -10.50 2.02
CA TRP A 209 -0.27 -10.74 3.32
C TRP A 209 -1.63 -10.04 3.42
N GLY A 210 -1.75 -8.81 2.95
CA GLY A 210 -3.04 -8.12 2.86
C GLY A 210 -4.04 -8.87 1.98
N MET A 211 -3.58 -9.40 0.84
CA MET A 211 -4.40 -10.18 -0.08
C MET A 211 -4.81 -11.52 0.54
N ALA A 212 -3.89 -12.26 1.15
CA ALA A 212 -4.18 -13.51 1.85
C ALA A 212 -5.16 -13.31 3.01
N ALA A 213 -4.95 -12.26 3.82
CA ALA A 213 -5.86 -11.87 4.89
C ALA A 213 -7.27 -11.54 4.36
N GLY A 214 -7.34 -10.80 3.25
CA GLY A 214 -8.60 -10.48 2.58
C GLY A 214 -9.35 -11.73 2.11
N GLN A 215 -8.67 -12.65 1.43
CA GLN A 215 -9.24 -13.92 0.98
C GLN A 215 -9.74 -14.76 2.17
N TRP A 216 -8.95 -14.85 3.23
CA TRP A 216 -9.30 -15.58 4.44
C TRP A 216 -10.51 -14.98 5.19
N LEU A 217 -10.58 -13.63 5.30
CA LEU A 217 -11.70 -12.93 5.93
C LEU A 217 -13.00 -13.09 5.12
N ILE A 218 -12.90 -13.04 3.78
CA ILE A 218 -14.04 -13.26 2.86
C ILE A 218 -14.55 -14.69 3.01
N ALA A 219 -13.66 -15.69 2.99
CA ALA A 219 -14.04 -17.09 3.15
C ALA A 219 -14.73 -17.38 4.49
N ARG A 220 -14.45 -16.57 5.53
CA ARG A 220 -15.10 -16.67 6.85
C ARG A 220 -16.35 -15.78 7.02
N GLY A 221 -16.80 -15.11 5.96
CA GLY A 221 -17.94 -14.19 6.03
C GLY A 221 -17.71 -12.96 6.91
N ARG A 222 -16.46 -12.59 7.23
CA ARG A 222 -16.13 -11.46 8.11
C ARG A 222 -15.95 -10.12 7.36
N LEU A 223 -15.78 -10.15 6.06
CA LEU A 223 -15.77 -8.96 5.20
C LEU A 223 -17.09 -8.89 4.43
N LEU A 224 -18.12 -8.43 5.09
CA LEU A 224 -19.45 -8.23 4.50
C LEU A 224 -19.65 -6.75 4.14
N PRO A 225 -20.38 -6.46 3.04
CA PRO A 225 -20.82 -5.11 2.74
C PRO A 225 -21.68 -4.59 3.89
N SER A 226 -21.40 -3.37 4.34
CA SER A 226 -22.16 -2.69 5.39
C SER A 226 -22.45 -1.26 4.98
N ALA A 227 -23.56 -0.69 5.48
CA ALA A 227 -23.79 0.74 5.34
C ALA A 227 -22.71 1.53 6.11
N PRO A 228 -22.31 2.71 5.63
CA PRO A 228 -21.38 3.55 6.39
C PRO A 228 -22.07 4.00 7.68
N PRO A 229 -21.50 3.76 8.86
CA PRO A 229 -22.07 4.30 10.08
C PRO A 229 -21.96 5.84 10.05
N PRO A 230 -22.94 6.56 10.60
CA PRO A 230 -22.88 8.02 10.74
C PRO A 230 -21.93 8.40 11.87
N SER A 231 -20.62 8.26 11.62
CA SER A 231 -19.56 8.40 12.62
C SER A 231 -18.24 8.80 11.96
N ILE A 232 -17.20 9.03 12.75
CA ILE A 232 -15.82 9.25 12.29
C ILE A 232 -15.38 8.17 11.29
N SER A 233 -15.78 6.90 11.47
CA SER A 233 -15.48 5.82 10.54
C SER A 233 -16.14 6.01 9.17
N GLY A 234 -17.32 6.61 9.08
CA GLY A 234 -17.97 6.97 7.82
C GLY A 234 -17.24 8.07 7.06
N TRP A 235 -16.73 9.08 7.77
CA TRP A 235 -15.89 10.13 7.20
C TRP A 235 -14.56 9.54 6.69
N LEU A 236 -13.86 8.73 7.49
CA LEU A 236 -12.65 8.04 7.08
C LEU A 236 -12.88 7.14 5.86
N ALA A 237 -14.01 6.41 5.82
CA ALA A 237 -14.35 5.58 4.67
C ALA A 237 -14.57 6.43 3.40
N THR A 238 -15.13 7.62 3.54
CA THR A 238 -15.29 8.56 2.42
C THR A 238 -13.92 9.05 1.94
N LEU A 239 -13.03 9.45 2.84
CA LEU A 239 -11.68 9.84 2.52
C LEU A 239 -10.91 8.69 1.82
N GLY A 240 -11.00 7.48 2.34
CA GLY A 240 -10.35 6.29 1.76
C GLY A 240 -10.84 5.94 0.35
N ARG A 241 -12.09 6.29 -0.01
CA ARG A 241 -12.59 6.13 -1.38
C ARG A 241 -11.89 7.04 -2.38
N TRP A 242 -11.53 8.25 -1.95
CA TRP A 242 -10.85 9.25 -2.76
C TRP A 242 -9.33 9.24 -2.57
N SER A 243 -8.78 8.14 -2.06
CA SER A 243 -7.39 8.03 -1.63
C SER A 243 -6.37 8.45 -2.70
N LEU A 244 -6.57 8.12 -3.97
CA LEU A 244 -5.64 8.50 -5.04
C LEU A 244 -5.65 10.01 -5.30
N SER A 245 -6.84 10.62 -5.40
CA SER A 245 -6.97 12.07 -5.59
C SER A 245 -6.42 12.83 -4.39
N TYR A 246 -6.73 12.37 -3.18
CA TYR A 246 -6.20 12.94 -1.95
C TYR A 246 -4.68 12.85 -1.90
N TYR A 247 -4.12 11.66 -2.23
CA TYR A 247 -2.67 11.45 -2.30
C TYR A 247 -1.99 12.44 -3.24
N MET A 248 -2.58 12.72 -4.40
CA MET A 248 -2.02 13.66 -5.37
C MET A 248 -2.08 15.12 -4.94
N LEU A 249 -3.07 15.48 -4.12
CA LEU A 249 -3.35 16.88 -3.76
C LEU A 249 -2.75 17.29 -2.40
N HIS A 250 -2.61 16.36 -1.44
CA HIS A 250 -2.24 16.72 -0.07
C HIS A 250 -0.90 17.46 0.02
N GLN A 251 0.15 16.94 -0.65
CA GLN A 251 1.48 17.53 -0.58
C GLN A 251 1.59 18.90 -1.26
N PRO A 252 1.09 19.09 -2.50
CA PRO A 252 1.03 20.41 -3.10
C PRO A 252 0.26 21.45 -2.25
N LEU A 253 -0.83 21.03 -1.59
CA LEU A 253 -1.61 21.93 -0.72
C LEU A 253 -0.86 22.27 0.56
N LEU A 254 -0.18 21.30 1.20
CA LEU A 254 0.63 21.55 2.40
C LEU A 254 1.79 22.49 2.12
N ILE A 255 2.58 22.21 1.09
CA ILE A 255 3.72 23.05 0.69
C ILE A 255 3.22 24.43 0.27
N GLY A 256 2.17 24.51 -0.53
CA GLY A 256 1.60 25.79 -0.96
C GLY A 256 1.12 26.66 0.21
N ALA A 257 0.48 26.05 1.20
CA ALA A 257 0.04 26.75 2.41
C ALA A 257 1.22 27.27 3.24
N LEU A 258 2.28 26.47 3.42
CA LEU A 258 3.48 26.89 4.15
C LEU A 258 4.25 27.97 3.41
N MET A 259 4.35 27.90 2.08
CA MET A 259 4.94 28.96 1.26
C MET A 259 4.17 30.28 1.38
N ALA A 260 2.83 30.23 1.32
CA ALA A 260 1.99 31.40 1.49
C ALA A 260 2.15 32.02 2.89
N LEU A 261 2.24 31.18 3.93
CA LEU A 261 2.50 31.63 5.30
C LEU A 261 3.87 32.29 5.39
N ALA A 262 4.92 31.68 4.87
CA ALA A 262 6.27 32.24 4.87
C ALA A 262 6.32 33.60 4.16
N TRP A 263 5.63 33.75 3.04
CA TRP A 263 5.53 35.01 2.31
C TRP A 263 4.76 36.07 3.10
N ALA A 264 3.70 35.73 3.82
CA ALA A 264 2.89 36.64 4.60
C ALA A 264 3.59 37.11 5.89
N THR A 265 4.64 36.43 6.35
CA THR A 265 5.38 36.70 7.58
C THR A 265 6.80 37.25 7.33
N ALA A 266 7.22 37.33 6.06
CA ALA A 266 8.48 37.94 5.62
C ALA A 266 8.35 39.46 5.47
#